data_15e567fa60246b5288a91a29a5c0b0ab
#
_entry.id   15e567fa60246b5288a91a29a5c0b0ab
#
_cell.length_a   1.000
_cell.length_b   1.000
_cell.length_c   1.000
_cell.angle_alpha   90.00
_cell.angle_beta   90.00
_cell.angle_gamma   90.00
#
_symmetry.space_group_name_H-M   'P 1'
#
loop_
_entity.id
_entity.type
_entity.pdbx_description
1 polymer ?
#
loop_
_entity_poly.entity_id
_entity_poly.type
_entity_poly.pdbx_seq_one_letter_code
_entity_poly.pdbx_strand_id
1 'polypeptide(L)'
;QTLNRLYTAFATLDADTMATCYAEEATFDDPAFSLKGRREISGMWHMLCAATLTKNRADWRLEFSEVRADDNSGNAHWEAFYRFSVSNRLVHNVVEADFIFTPDGLIASHTDRFDFWRWSRQALGYGGWVLGWAPYFQKQVRVQTRAALTNYLAKHP
;
A
#
# COMPACT_ATOMS: atom_id res chain seq x y z
N GLN A 1 12.55 -8.63 -11.93
CA GLN A 1 12.69 -7.29 -12.54
C GLN A 1 11.52 -6.38 -12.14
N THR A 2 10.27 -6.83 -12.26
CA THR A 2 9.05 -6.03 -11.96
C THR A 2 8.98 -5.58 -10.49
N LEU A 3 9.30 -6.45 -9.53
CA LEU A 3 9.27 -6.10 -8.11
C LEU A 3 10.32 -5.04 -7.75
N ASN A 4 11.53 -5.17 -8.25
CA ASN A 4 12.56 -4.15 -8.03
C ASN A 4 12.14 -2.79 -8.60
N ARG A 5 11.51 -2.79 -9.79
CA ARG A 5 10.95 -1.59 -10.39
C ARG A 5 9.85 -0.98 -9.53
N LEU A 6 8.92 -1.81 -9.04
CA LEU A 6 7.84 -1.38 -8.15
C LEU A 6 8.37 -0.70 -6.89
N TYR A 7 9.29 -1.36 -6.16
CA TYR A 7 9.79 -0.82 -4.89
C TYR A 7 10.74 0.35 -5.06
N THR A 8 11.53 0.38 -6.13
CA THR A 8 12.36 1.57 -6.44
C THR A 8 11.48 2.79 -6.74
N ALA A 9 10.41 2.60 -7.50
CA ALA A 9 9.44 3.65 -7.77
C ALA A 9 8.71 4.09 -6.48
N PHE A 10 8.32 3.13 -5.64
CA PHE A 10 7.67 3.43 -4.36
C PHE A 10 8.60 4.20 -3.41
N ALA A 11 9.87 3.85 -3.33
CA ALA A 11 10.86 4.57 -2.52
C ALA A 11 10.97 6.05 -2.91
N THR A 12 10.80 6.36 -4.20
CA THR A 12 10.83 7.72 -4.75
C THR A 12 9.44 8.37 -4.88
N LEU A 13 8.36 7.66 -4.49
CA LEU A 13 6.97 8.10 -4.59
C LEU A 13 6.52 8.35 -6.05
N ASP A 14 7.05 7.56 -6.98
CA ASP A 14 6.71 7.60 -8.41
C ASP A 14 5.52 6.65 -8.69
N ALA A 15 4.31 7.15 -8.43
CA ALA A 15 3.08 6.39 -8.61
C ALA A 15 2.81 6.00 -10.07
N ASP A 16 3.26 6.79 -11.03
CA ASP A 16 3.10 6.50 -12.46
C ASP A 16 3.89 5.25 -12.85
N THR A 17 5.15 5.17 -12.44
CA THR A 17 5.97 3.98 -12.66
C THR A 17 5.41 2.76 -11.91
N MET A 18 4.93 2.93 -10.68
CA MET A 18 4.27 1.85 -9.92
C MET A 18 3.07 1.30 -10.68
N ALA A 19 2.22 2.16 -11.23
CA ALA A 19 1.02 1.77 -12.00
C ALA A 19 1.36 0.87 -13.19
N THR A 20 2.48 1.09 -13.85
CA THR A 20 2.92 0.29 -15.01
C THR A 20 3.35 -1.13 -14.66
N CYS A 21 3.53 -1.44 -13.36
CA CYS A 21 3.91 -2.78 -12.91
C CYS A 21 2.71 -3.74 -12.84
N TYR A 22 1.48 -3.26 -12.90
CA TYR A 22 0.26 -4.07 -12.73
C TYR A 22 -0.42 -4.39 -14.06
N ALA A 23 -0.97 -5.60 -14.14
CA ALA A 23 -1.87 -6.00 -15.23
C ALA A 23 -3.22 -5.26 -15.14
N GLU A 24 -3.96 -5.21 -16.24
CA GLU A 24 -5.26 -4.50 -16.31
C GLU A 24 -6.26 -5.00 -15.28
N GLU A 25 -6.37 -6.34 -15.16
CA GLU A 25 -7.29 -7.02 -14.24
C GLU A 25 -6.65 -7.38 -12.88
N ALA A 26 -5.55 -6.73 -12.51
CA ALA A 26 -4.82 -7.03 -11.28
C ALA A 26 -5.71 -6.88 -10.03
N THR A 27 -5.36 -7.63 -8.98
CA THR A 27 -5.96 -7.48 -7.65
C THR A 27 -4.91 -7.02 -6.65
N PHE A 28 -5.35 -6.23 -5.68
CA PHE A 28 -4.56 -5.82 -4.52
C PHE A 28 -5.36 -6.01 -3.25
N ASP A 29 -4.78 -6.66 -2.26
CA ASP A 29 -5.40 -6.84 -0.96
C ASP A 29 -4.40 -6.61 0.18
N ASP A 30 -4.81 -5.81 1.16
CA ASP A 30 -4.11 -5.61 2.42
C ASP A 30 -5.13 -5.40 3.56
N PRO A 31 -4.70 -5.21 4.82
CA PRO A 31 -5.63 -4.94 5.92
C PRO A 31 -6.53 -3.71 5.74
N ALA A 32 -6.14 -2.73 4.91
CA ALA A 32 -6.87 -1.48 4.70
C ALA A 32 -7.62 -1.41 3.36
N PHE A 33 -7.14 -2.11 2.32
CA PHE A 33 -7.68 -2.06 0.96
C PHE A 33 -7.99 -3.45 0.42
N SER A 34 -9.01 -3.52 -0.43
CA SER A 34 -9.29 -4.67 -1.31
C SER A 34 -9.75 -4.10 -2.65
N LEU A 35 -8.90 -4.19 -3.66
CA LEU A 35 -9.03 -3.47 -4.93
C LEU A 35 -8.98 -4.43 -6.11
N LYS A 36 -9.68 -4.06 -7.18
CA LYS A 36 -9.69 -4.81 -8.43
C LYS A 36 -9.52 -3.87 -9.63
N GLY A 37 -8.61 -4.25 -10.50
CA GLY A 37 -8.25 -3.52 -11.71
C GLY A 37 -7.16 -2.49 -11.49
N ARG A 38 -6.33 -2.31 -12.52
CA ARG A 38 -5.21 -1.35 -12.52
C ARG A 38 -5.65 0.05 -12.13
N ARG A 39 -6.83 0.50 -12.57
CA ARG A 39 -7.33 1.84 -12.27
C ARG A 39 -7.47 2.09 -10.76
N GLU A 40 -8.06 1.15 -10.02
CA GLU A 40 -8.22 1.30 -8.56
C GLU A 40 -6.86 1.23 -7.85
N ILE A 41 -6.00 0.30 -8.26
CA ILE A 41 -4.66 0.13 -7.68
C ILE A 41 -3.79 1.36 -7.94
N SER A 42 -3.77 1.85 -9.17
CA SER A 42 -3.06 3.08 -9.53
C SER A 42 -3.58 4.28 -8.76
N GLY A 43 -4.89 4.42 -8.65
CA GLY A 43 -5.52 5.50 -7.88
C GLY A 43 -5.12 5.47 -6.41
N MET A 44 -5.04 4.29 -5.79
CA MET A 44 -4.54 4.13 -4.43
C MET A 44 -3.08 4.62 -4.30
N TRP A 45 -2.19 4.16 -5.19
CA TRP A 45 -0.78 4.58 -5.15
C TRP A 45 -0.62 6.08 -5.38
N HIS A 46 -1.34 6.67 -6.34
CA HIS A 46 -1.33 8.12 -6.55
C HIS A 46 -1.82 8.88 -5.34
N MET A 47 -2.91 8.45 -4.72
CA MET A 47 -3.46 9.07 -3.51
C MET A 47 -2.47 9.03 -2.35
N LEU A 48 -1.84 7.88 -2.09
CA LEU A 48 -0.87 7.71 -0.99
C LEU A 48 0.43 8.48 -1.25
N CYS A 49 0.97 8.40 -2.46
CA CYS A 49 2.18 9.13 -2.85
C CYS A 49 1.95 10.65 -2.80
N ALA A 50 0.84 11.15 -3.32
CA ALA A 50 0.50 12.57 -3.29
C ALA A 50 0.36 13.10 -1.86
N ALA A 51 -0.29 12.36 -0.96
CA ALA A 51 -0.41 12.74 0.44
C ALA A 51 0.96 12.84 1.13
N THR A 52 1.86 11.89 0.84
CA THR A 52 3.22 11.88 1.39
C THR A 52 4.05 13.04 0.84
N LEU A 53 4.02 13.26 -0.48
CA LEU A 53 4.77 14.33 -1.15
C LEU A 53 4.37 15.72 -0.65
N THR A 54 3.08 15.95 -0.44
CA THR A 54 2.57 17.29 -0.08
C THR A 54 2.70 17.63 1.39
N LYS A 55 2.63 16.63 2.28
CA LYS A 55 2.56 16.87 3.72
C LYS A 55 3.79 16.43 4.49
N ASN A 56 4.39 15.29 4.14
CA ASN A 56 5.31 14.57 5.01
C ASN A 56 6.51 13.97 4.29
N ARG A 57 6.97 14.58 3.22
CA ARG A 57 8.08 14.07 2.39
C ARG A 57 9.36 13.78 3.20
N ALA A 58 9.68 14.62 4.17
CA ALA A 58 10.90 14.49 4.97
C ALA A 58 10.92 13.25 5.87
N ASP A 59 9.74 12.75 6.26
CA ASP A 59 9.59 11.56 7.11
C ASP A 59 9.51 10.26 6.30
N TRP A 60 9.41 10.36 4.96
CA TRP A 60 9.28 9.19 4.09
C TRP A 60 10.60 8.48 3.86
N ARG A 61 10.59 7.18 4.16
CA ARG A 61 11.66 6.26 3.78
C ARG A 61 11.05 4.88 3.53
N LEU A 62 11.46 4.24 2.45
CA LEU A 62 11.15 2.85 2.14
C LEU A 62 12.43 2.03 2.06
N GLU A 63 12.44 0.91 2.74
CA GLU A 63 13.47 -0.11 2.64
C GLU A 63 12.81 -1.41 2.16
N PHE A 64 13.46 -2.15 1.27
CA PHE A 64 12.95 -3.44 0.82
C PHE A 64 14.10 -4.44 0.67
N SER A 65 13.80 -5.68 0.94
CA SER A 65 14.75 -6.78 0.96
C SER A 65 14.07 -8.10 0.65
N GLU A 66 14.85 -9.18 0.59
CA GLU A 66 14.34 -10.53 0.36
C GLU A 66 13.45 -10.66 -0.87
N VAL A 67 13.70 -9.85 -1.89
CA VAL A 67 12.94 -9.88 -3.15
C VAL A 67 13.28 -11.17 -3.89
N ARG A 68 12.30 -12.04 -4.02
CA ARG A 68 12.39 -13.31 -4.75
C ARG A 68 11.26 -13.36 -5.76
N ALA A 69 11.58 -13.81 -6.96
CA ALA A 69 10.57 -13.98 -8.01
C ALA A 69 11.02 -15.05 -8.99
N ASP A 70 10.06 -15.84 -9.42
CA ASP A 70 10.14 -16.71 -10.62
C ASP A 70 9.18 -16.16 -11.70
N ASP A 71 8.90 -16.96 -12.73
CA ASP A 71 8.04 -16.55 -13.84
C ASP A 71 6.56 -16.42 -13.45
N ASN A 72 6.13 -17.05 -12.35
CA ASN A 72 4.74 -17.13 -11.96
C ASN A 72 4.42 -16.36 -10.67
N SER A 73 5.38 -16.30 -9.75
CA SER A 73 5.15 -15.77 -8.40
C SER A 73 6.37 -15.04 -7.84
N GLY A 74 6.14 -14.29 -6.79
CA GLY A 74 7.20 -13.61 -6.07
C GLY A 74 6.79 -13.19 -4.67
N ASN A 75 7.80 -12.86 -3.87
CA ASN A 75 7.60 -12.27 -2.55
C ASN A 75 8.67 -11.20 -2.28
N ALA A 76 8.36 -10.34 -1.32
CA ALA A 76 9.28 -9.33 -0.84
C ALA A 76 8.97 -8.96 0.60
N HIS A 77 10.00 -8.57 1.33
CA HIS A 77 9.89 -7.88 2.61
C HIS A 77 10.12 -6.40 2.39
N TRP A 78 9.26 -5.54 2.94
CA TRP A 78 9.47 -4.11 2.89
C TRP A 78 9.04 -3.39 4.16
N GLU A 79 9.68 -2.27 4.44
CA GLU A 79 9.43 -1.44 5.60
C GLU A 79 9.26 0.01 5.17
N ALA A 80 8.19 0.64 5.63
CA ALA A 80 7.93 2.05 5.37
C ALA A 80 7.94 2.85 6.68
N PHE A 81 8.66 3.95 6.64
CA PHE A 81 8.68 4.96 7.69
C PHE A 81 8.01 6.20 7.14
N TYR A 82 6.96 6.64 7.81
CA TYR A 82 6.19 7.79 7.35
C TYR A 82 5.39 8.44 8.48
N ARG A 83 4.91 9.63 8.21
CA ARG A 83 3.98 10.32 9.09
C ARG A 83 2.56 10.10 8.59
N PHE A 84 1.70 9.55 9.43
CA PHE A 84 0.31 9.32 9.07
C PHE A 84 -0.45 10.64 8.98
N SER A 85 -1.01 10.95 7.82
CA SER A 85 -1.55 12.28 7.50
C SER A 85 -2.75 12.70 8.35
N VAL A 86 -3.52 11.74 8.87
CA VAL A 86 -4.72 12.02 9.68
C VAL A 86 -4.36 12.44 11.10
N SER A 87 -3.44 11.72 11.74
CA SER A 87 -3.07 11.93 13.15
C SER A 87 -1.75 12.68 13.34
N ASN A 88 -0.98 12.88 12.28
CA ASN A 88 0.36 13.43 12.28
C ASN A 88 1.37 12.62 13.12
N ARG A 89 1.11 11.33 13.35
CA ARG A 89 1.98 10.42 14.11
C ARG A 89 2.95 9.68 13.20
N LEU A 90 4.16 9.42 13.69
CA LEU A 90 5.13 8.59 12.98
C LEU A 90 4.71 7.12 13.02
N VAL A 91 4.81 6.45 11.89
CA VAL A 91 4.52 5.03 11.69
C VAL A 91 5.75 4.34 11.09
N HIS A 92 6.09 3.18 11.64
CA HIS A 92 6.98 2.21 11.04
C HIS A 92 6.17 0.95 10.73
N ASN A 93 5.84 0.77 9.46
CA ASN A 93 5.09 -0.39 8.99
C ASN A 93 6.04 -1.44 8.40
N VAL A 94 5.88 -2.69 8.84
CA VAL A 94 6.67 -3.84 8.37
C VAL A 94 5.72 -4.77 7.64
N VAL A 95 6.03 -5.08 6.39
CA VAL A 95 5.11 -5.74 5.46
C VAL A 95 5.78 -6.90 4.75
N GLU A 96 5.06 -8.03 4.71
CA GLU A 96 5.35 -9.17 3.86
C GLU A 96 4.41 -9.15 2.66
N ALA A 97 4.99 -9.13 1.47
CA ALA A 97 4.25 -9.04 0.22
C ALA A 97 4.36 -10.34 -0.59
N ASP A 98 3.24 -10.79 -1.11
CA ASP A 98 3.16 -11.89 -2.05
C ASP A 98 2.58 -11.44 -3.38
N PHE A 99 3.11 -12.02 -4.46
CA PHE A 99 2.77 -11.64 -5.83
C PHE A 99 2.50 -12.86 -6.70
N ILE A 100 1.56 -12.70 -7.64
CA ILE A 100 1.38 -13.60 -8.79
C ILE A 100 1.56 -12.75 -10.04
N PHE A 101 2.27 -13.29 -11.04
CA PHE A 101 2.55 -12.61 -12.29
C PHE A 101 1.74 -13.16 -13.45
N THR A 102 1.47 -12.30 -14.42
CA THR A 102 1.01 -12.69 -15.75
C THR A 102 2.18 -13.25 -16.57
N PRO A 103 1.92 -13.98 -17.69
CA PRO A 103 2.99 -14.51 -18.55
C PRO A 103 3.93 -13.45 -19.12
N ASP A 104 3.49 -12.21 -19.24
CA ASP A 104 4.29 -11.06 -19.68
C ASP A 104 4.99 -10.32 -18.52
N GLY A 105 4.95 -10.89 -17.29
CA GLY A 105 5.72 -10.43 -16.14
C GLY A 105 5.13 -9.23 -15.42
N LEU A 106 3.85 -8.89 -15.65
CA LEU A 106 3.12 -7.90 -14.87
C LEU A 106 2.50 -8.52 -13.60
N ILE A 107 2.24 -7.72 -12.60
CA ILE A 107 1.58 -8.17 -11.37
C ILE A 107 0.10 -8.41 -11.66
N ALA A 108 -0.34 -9.67 -11.50
CA ALA A 108 -1.74 -10.08 -11.58
C ALA A 108 -2.42 -10.06 -10.19
N SER A 109 -1.67 -10.38 -9.13
CA SER A 109 -2.15 -10.32 -7.76
C SER A 109 -1.05 -9.81 -6.84
N HIS A 110 -1.41 -8.91 -5.93
CA HIS A 110 -0.53 -8.36 -4.90
C HIS A 110 -1.26 -8.44 -3.56
N THR A 111 -0.67 -9.12 -2.60
CA THR A 111 -1.19 -9.22 -1.24
C THR A 111 -0.14 -8.77 -0.25
N ASP A 112 -0.45 -7.72 0.49
CA ASP A 112 0.38 -7.22 1.59
C ASP A 112 -0.17 -7.69 2.93
N ARG A 113 0.70 -8.19 3.79
CA ARG A 113 0.39 -8.59 5.17
C ARG A 113 1.22 -7.79 6.15
N PHE A 114 0.56 -7.11 7.06
CA PHE A 114 1.18 -6.44 8.20
C PHE A 114 0.32 -6.55 9.44
N ASP A 115 0.93 -6.36 10.62
CA ASP A 115 0.21 -6.35 11.89
C ASP A 115 -0.62 -5.06 12.01
N PHE A 116 -1.91 -5.17 11.69
CA PHE A 116 -2.86 -4.05 11.71
C PHE A 116 -3.01 -3.45 13.12
N TRP A 117 -2.91 -4.23 14.17
CA TRP A 117 -2.97 -3.71 15.54
C TRP A 117 -1.72 -2.89 15.88
N ARG A 118 -0.53 -3.38 15.52
CA ARG A 118 0.71 -2.62 15.67
C ARG A 118 0.65 -1.31 14.87
N TRP A 119 0.19 -1.38 13.61
CA TRP A 119 0.00 -0.20 12.78
C TRP A 119 -0.98 0.79 13.42
N SER A 120 -2.15 0.35 13.88
CA SER A 120 -3.19 1.22 14.44
C SER A 120 -2.76 1.89 15.74
N ARG A 121 -1.97 1.23 16.59
CA ARG A 121 -1.36 1.83 17.78
C ARG A 121 -0.43 2.99 17.45
N GLN A 122 0.40 2.81 16.41
CA GLN A 122 1.30 3.86 15.95
C GLN A 122 0.53 5.01 15.30
N ALA A 123 -0.36 4.69 14.37
CA ALA A 123 -1.08 5.65 13.56
C ALA A 123 -2.14 6.44 14.37
N LEU A 124 -2.85 5.78 15.27
CA LEU A 124 -4.00 6.33 16.00
C LEU A 124 -3.78 6.52 17.51
N GLY A 125 -2.62 6.11 18.01
CA GLY A 125 -2.30 6.24 19.43
C GLY A 125 -3.24 5.44 20.32
N TYR A 126 -3.80 6.07 21.38
CA TYR A 126 -4.64 5.38 22.38
C TYR A 126 -5.86 4.68 21.75
N GLY A 127 -6.52 5.29 20.77
CA GLY A 127 -7.63 4.66 20.06
C GLY A 127 -7.23 3.36 19.36
N GLY A 128 -6.03 3.32 18.78
CA GLY A 128 -5.46 2.12 18.17
C GLY A 128 -5.16 1.02 19.21
N TRP A 129 -4.76 1.37 20.42
CA TRP A 129 -4.57 0.43 21.53
C TRP A 129 -5.85 -0.29 21.91
N VAL A 130 -6.94 0.46 22.01
CA VAL A 130 -8.23 -0.04 22.52
C VAL A 130 -9.03 -0.78 21.45
N LEU A 131 -9.00 -0.29 20.19
CA LEU A 131 -9.89 -0.75 19.12
C LEU A 131 -9.17 -1.49 18.00
N GLY A 132 -7.86 -1.29 17.83
CA GLY A 132 -7.11 -1.77 16.66
C GLY A 132 -7.03 -3.30 16.52
N TRP A 133 -7.27 -4.05 17.60
CA TRP A 133 -7.34 -5.52 17.56
C TRP A 133 -8.71 -6.04 17.11
N ALA A 134 -9.76 -5.20 17.15
CA ALA A 134 -11.11 -5.63 16.85
C ALA A 134 -11.32 -5.75 15.31
N PRO A 135 -11.82 -6.90 14.82
CA PRO A 135 -12.13 -7.08 13.39
C PRO A 135 -13.11 -6.04 12.85
N TYR A 136 -14.03 -5.59 13.69
CA TYR A 136 -14.98 -4.52 13.36
C TYR A 136 -14.25 -3.21 13.03
N PHE A 137 -13.22 -2.85 13.78
CA PHE A 137 -12.45 -1.63 13.55
C PHE A 137 -11.68 -1.70 12.22
N GLN A 138 -11.06 -2.85 11.91
CA GLN A 138 -10.42 -3.06 10.60
C GLN A 138 -11.44 -2.91 9.45
N LYS A 139 -12.65 -3.44 9.62
CA LYS A 139 -13.73 -3.27 8.64
C LYS A 139 -14.11 -1.79 8.46
N GLN A 140 -14.17 -1.01 9.52
CA GLN A 140 -14.41 0.44 9.46
C GLN A 140 -13.31 1.16 8.69
N VAL A 141 -12.05 0.83 8.94
CA VAL A 141 -10.91 1.40 8.20
C VAL A 141 -11.03 1.06 6.71
N ARG A 142 -11.36 -0.18 6.34
CA ARG A 142 -11.58 -0.58 4.95
C ARG A 142 -12.70 0.23 4.27
N VAL A 143 -13.78 0.49 4.96
CA VAL A 143 -14.87 1.32 4.42
C VAL A 143 -14.42 2.77 4.19
N GLN A 144 -13.69 3.34 5.14
CA GLN A 144 -13.20 4.72 5.03
C GLN A 144 -12.14 4.88 3.93
N THR A 145 -11.21 3.94 3.81
CA THR A 145 -10.20 3.96 2.74
C THR A 145 -10.82 3.78 1.36
N ARG A 146 -11.84 2.91 1.25
CA ARG A 146 -12.61 2.74 0.01
C ARG A 146 -13.33 4.03 -0.38
N ALA A 147 -13.99 4.70 0.56
CA ALA A 147 -14.66 5.97 0.32
C ALA A 147 -13.67 7.07 -0.12
N ALA A 148 -12.51 7.16 0.55
CA ALA A 148 -11.46 8.11 0.19
C ALA A 148 -10.94 7.86 -1.23
N LEU A 149 -10.69 6.60 -1.61
CA LEU A 149 -10.26 6.22 -2.95
C LEU A 149 -11.32 6.55 -4.00
N THR A 150 -12.58 6.24 -3.74
CA THR A 150 -13.68 6.54 -4.66
C THR A 150 -13.78 8.06 -4.92
N ASN A 151 -13.66 8.87 -3.88
CA ASN A 151 -13.63 10.33 -4.00
C ASN A 151 -12.40 10.84 -4.77
N TYR A 152 -11.25 10.22 -4.56
CA TYR A 152 -10.03 10.56 -5.30
C TYR A 152 -10.17 10.27 -6.79
N LEU A 153 -10.63 9.07 -7.15
CA LEU A 153 -10.83 8.65 -8.55
C LEU A 153 -11.89 9.49 -9.27
N ALA A 154 -12.92 9.98 -8.55
CA ALA A 154 -13.91 10.87 -9.13
C ALA A 154 -13.34 12.26 -9.52
N LYS A 155 -12.26 12.68 -8.85
CA LYS A 155 -11.59 13.97 -9.11
C LYS A 155 -10.42 13.84 -10.10
N HIS A 156 -9.99 12.62 -10.36
CA HIS A 156 -8.85 12.31 -11.24
C HIS A 156 -9.26 11.17 -12.20
N PRO A 157 -10.13 11.48 -13.20
CA PRO A 157 -10.70 10.48 -14.13
C PRO A 157 -9.65 9.85 -15.06
#